data_88e93a0e827c10a2a2589a8cf649f998
#
_entry.id   88e93a0e827c10a2a2589a8cf649f998
#
_cell.length_a   1.000
_cell.length_b   1.000
_cell.length_c   1.000
_cell.angle_alpha   90.00
_cell.angle_beta   90.00
_cell.angle_gamma   90.00
#
_symmetry.space_group_name_H-M   'P 1'
#
loop_
_entity.id
_entity.type
_entity.pdbx_description
1 polymer ?
#
loop_
_entity_poly.entity_id
_entity_poly.type
_entity_poly.pdbx_seq_one_letter_code
_entity_poly.pdbx_strand_id
1 'polypeptide(L)'
;MAILAVAIFLPSQLRLQHRDSAESTRTELTSGIVQWIGIMITDPGFTNIYLRGIEADSSLDKEEQHRFNVFMVSYFLRIQQLWDYDNKSADALTYANIMLGTGPGVLNWYRDMGRFVFKPGFVEYVDELIEEE
;
A
#
# COMPACT_ATOMS: atom_id res chain seq x y z
N MET A 1 -33.74 28.38 25.18
CA MET A 1 -32.36 28.11 25.58
C MET A 1 -31.86 26.70 25.20
N ALA A 2 -32.67 25.66 25.44
CA ALA A 2 -32.30 24.29 25.06
C ALA A 2 -32.05 24.07 23.56
N ILE A 3 -32.78 24.77 22.69
CA ILE A 3 -32.64 24.66 21.22
C ILE A 3 -31.30 25.21 20.74
N LEU A 4 -30.78 26.29 21.34
CA LEU A 4 -29.49 26.88 20.99
C LEU A 4 -28.32 25.95 21.39
N ALA A 5 -28.40 25.31 22.56
CA ALA A 5 -27.40 24.36 23.02
C ALA A 5 -27.32 23.14 22.11
N VAL A 6 -28.45 22.61 21.64
CA VAL A 6 -28.52 21.50 20.69
C VAL A 6 -27.95 21.90 19.33
N ALA A 7 -28.25 23.11 18.84
CA ALA A 7 -27.75 23.59 17.56
C ALA A 7 -26.22 23.79 17.54
N ILE A 8 -25.59 24.11 18.66
CA ILE A 8 -24.13 24.21 18.79
C ILE A 8 -23.49 22.84 18.95
N PHE A 9 -24.13 21.93 19.66
CA PHE A 9 -23.59 20.58 19.98
C PHE A 9 -23.55 19.66 18.77
N LEU A 10 -24.59 19.67 17.91
CA LEU A 10 -24.69 18.82 16.73
C LEU A 10 -23.53 19.01 15.73
N PRO A 11 -23.14 20.23 15.33
CA PRO A 11 -21.99 20.41 14.43
C PRO A 11 -20.68 19.90 15.02
N SER A 12 -20.46 20.04 16.32
CA SER A 12 -19.27 19.53 17.00
C SER A 12 -19.23 18.01 16.98
N GLN A 13 -20.37 17.34 17.22
CA GLN A 13 -20.46 15.88 17.14
C GLN A 13 -20.25 15.36 15.72
N LEU A 14 -20.81 16.01 14.72
CA LEU A 14 -20.63 15.63 13.32
C LEU A 14 -19.15 15.72 12.91
N ARG A 15 -18.44 16.75 13.35
CA ARG A 15 -17.00 16.89 13.10
C ARG A 15 -16.20 15.78 13.77
N LEU A 16 -16.52 15.44 15.02
CA LEU A 16 -15.84 14.36 15.74
C LEU A 16 -16.10 13.01 15.08
N GLN A 17 -17.35 12.71 14.70
CA GLN A 17 -17.70 11.48 14.00
C GLN A 17 -16.98 11.37 12.66
N HIS A 18 -16.90 12.47 11.92
CA HIS A 18 -16.19 12.47 10.63
C HIS A 18 -14.70 12.19 10.82
N ARG A 19 -14.07 12.80 11.82
CA ARG A 19 -12.66 12.59 12.14
C ARG A 19 -12.39 11.16 12.59
N ASP A 20 -13.24 10.62 13.48
CA ASP A 20 -13.12 9.24 13.98
C ASP A 20 -13.31 8.23 12.84
N SER A 21 -14.26 8.49 11.93
CA SER A 21 -14.49 7.66 10.75
C SER A 21 -13.28 7.68 9.79
N ALA A 22 -12.66 8.85 9.60
CA ALA A 22 -11.46 8.98 8.78
C ALA A 22 -10.27 8.22 9.38
N GLU A 23 -10.05 8.34 10.69
CA GLU A 23 -8.99 7.59 11.39
C GLU A 23 -9.24 6.09 11.35
N SER A 24 -10.49 5.65 11.50
CA SER A 24 -10.88 4.26 11.41
C SER A 24 -10.58 3.67 10.03
N THR A 25 -10.91 4.40 8.96
CA THR A 25 -10.63 4.00 7.59
C THR A 25 -9.12 3.88 7.35
N ARG A 26 -8.35 4.85 7.80
CA ARG A 26 -6.88 4.82 7.70
C ARG A 26 -6.31 3.61 8.43
N THR A 27 -6.78 3.32 9.64
CA THR A 27 -6.35 2.18 10.44
C THR A 27 -6.68 0.86 9.74
N GLU A 28 -7.87 0.72 9.15
CA GLU A 28 -8.25 -0.47 8.39
C GLU A 28 -7.33 -0.71 7.18
N LEU A 29 -7.03 0.34 6.42
CA LEU A 29 -6.16 0.25 5.25
C LEU A 29 -4.74 -0.15 5.65
N THR A 30 -4.20 0.45 6.70
CA THR A 30 -2.87 0.14 7.23
C THR A 30 -2.81 -1.28 7.79
N SER A 31 -3.82 -1.69 8.57
CA SER A 31 -3.93 -3.05 9.12
C SER A 31 -4.03 -4.09 8.02
N GLY A 32 -4.70 -3.78 6.91
CA GLY A 32 -4.78 -4.66 5.75
C GLY A 32 -3.41 -4.98 5.15
N ILE A 33 -2.52 -3.98 5.06
CA ILE A 33 -1.14 -4.19 4.59
C ILE A 33 -0.36 -5.09 5.56
N VAL A 34 -0.44 -4.81 6.87
CA VAL A 34 0.26 -5.58 7.90
C VAL A 34 -0.22 -7.03 7.92
N GLN A 35 -1.54 -7.26 7.83
CA GLN A 35 -2.11 -8.61 7.77
C GLN A 35 -1.64 -9.37 6.53
N TRP A 36 -1.58 -8.70 5.40
CA TRP A 36 -1.12 -9.28 4.13
C TRP A 36 0.33 -9.74 4.23
N ILE A 37 1.20 -8.90 4.78
CA ILE A 37 2.60 -9.25 5.02
C ILE A 37 2.71 -10.43 5.99
N GLY A 38 1.88 -10.47 7.03
CA GLY A 38 1.84 -11.56 8.00
C GLY A 38 1.48 -12.90 7.37
N ILE A 39 0.48 -12.95 6.50
CA ILE A 39 0.09 -14.16 5.77
C ILE A 39 1.24 -14.64 4.89
N MET A 40 1.93 -13.74 4.21
CA MET A 40 3.07 -14.09 3.39
C MET A 40 4.21 -14.71 4.20
N ILE A 41 4.52 -14.15 5.37
CA ILE A 41 5.60 -14.63 6.23
C ILE A 41 5.28 -16.03 6.79
N THR A 42 4.01 -16.36 7.01
CA THR A 42 3.60 -17.65 7.56
C THR A 42 3.55 -18.79 6.56
N ASP A 43 3.67 -18.51 5.26
CA ASP A 43 3.76 -19.53 4.21
C ASP A 43 5.23 -19.69 3.77
N PRO A 44 5.96 -20.74 4.22
CA PRO A 44 7.37 -20.91 3.88
C PRO A 44 7.63 -21.05 2.38
N GLY A 45 6.71 -21.68 1.65
CA GLY A 45 6.83 -21.83 0.20
C GLY A 45 6.79 -20.48 -0.51
N PHE A 46 5.87 -19.62 -0.11
CA PHE A 46 5.78 -18.28 -0.69
C PHE A 46 6.95 -17.39 -0.25
N THR A 47 7.40 -17.50 1.01
CA THR A 47 8.55 -16.74 1.50
C THR A 47 9.78 -16.99 0.63
N ASN A 48 10.02 -18.24 0.23
CA ASN A 48 11.12 -18.58 -0.67
C ASN A 48 10.99 -17.87 -2.03
N ILE A 49 9.79 -17.89 -2.62
CA ILE A 49 9.50 -17.20 -3.89
C ILE A 49 9.73 -15.70 -3.76
N TYR A 50 9.25 -15.11 -2.66
CA TYR A 50 9.41 -13.69 -2.40
C TYR A 50 10.88 -13.28 -2.29
N LEU A 51 11.66 -14.02 -1.49
CA LEU A 51 13.07 -13.70 -1.30
C LEU A 51 13.87 -13.79 -2.61
N ARG A 52 13.60 -14.81 -3.43
CA ARG A 52 14.24 -14.93 -4.74
C ARG A 52 13.75 -13.84 -5.71
N GLY A 53 12.46 -13.51 -5.65
CA GLY A 53 11.86 -12.49 -6.51
C GLY A 53 12.43 -11.09 -6.27
N ILE A 54 12.60 -10.68 -5.03
CA ILE A 54 13.14 -9.36 -4.69
C ILE A 54 14.61 -9.19 -5.10
N GLU A 55 15.35 -10.28 -5.17
CA GLU A 55 16.75 -10.29 -5.61
C GLU A 55 16.90 -10.40 -7.12
N ALA A 56 15.82 -10.44 -7.88
CA ALA A 56 15.80 -10.65 -9.32
C ALA A 56 16.43 -11.98 -9.73
N ASP A 57 16.20 -13.02 -8.93
CA ASP A 57 16.75 -14.36 -9.18
C ASP A 57 16.07 -14.99 -10.41
N SER A 58 16.85 -15.31 -11.42
CA SER A 58 16.39 -15.93 -12.66
C SER A 58 15.96 -17.39 -12.48
N SER A 59 16.14 -17.98 -11.29
CA SER A 59 15.74 -19.37 -11.01
C SER A 59 14.25 -19.54 -10.79
N LEU A 60 13.47 -18.43 -10.68
CA LEU A 60 12.02 -18.52 -10.57
C LEU A 60 11.44 -19.12 -11.85
N ASP A 61 10.64 -20.18 -11.70
CA ASP A 61 9.90 -20.72 -12.83
C ASP A 61 8.69 -19.80 -13.16
N LYS A 62 7.96 -20.15 -14.22
CA LYS A 62 6.83 -19.33 -14.68
C LYS A 62 5.74 -19.18 -13.64
N GLU A 63 5.41 -20.24 -12.91
CA GLU A 63 4.40 -20.21 -11.86
C GLU A 63 4.86 -19.37 -10.68
N GLU A 64 6.10 -19.55 -10.24
CA GLU A 64 6.69 -18.79 -9.15
C GLU A 64 6.77 -17.30 -9.48
N GLN A 65 7.18 -16.96 -10.70
CA GLN A 65 7.23 -15.58 -11.17
C GLN A 65 5.83 -14.95 -11.16
N HIS A 66 4.83 -15.71 -11.59
CA HIS A 66 3.44 -15.24 -11.56
C HIS A 66 2.97 -14.97 -10.14
N ARG A 67 3.27 -15.87 -9.20
CA ARG A 67 2.91 -15.68 -7.78
C ARG A 67 3.57 -14.44 -7.19
N PHE A 68 4.83 -14.22 -7.51
CA PHE A 68 5.55 -13.00 -7.10
C PHE A 68 4.90 -11.75 -7.69
N ASN A 69 4.58 -11.77 -8.97
CA ASN A 69 3.93 -10.63 -9.65
C ASN A 69 2.58 -10.29 -9.03
N VAL A 70 1.75 -11.30 -8.77
CA VAL A 70 0.42 -11.12 -8.14
C VAL A 70 0.59 -10.53 -6.73
N PHE A 71 1.55 -11.00 -5.97
CA PHE A 71 1.83 -10.44 -4.66
C PHE A 71 2.21 -8.96 -4.74
N MET A 72 3.11 -8.61 -5.64
CA MET A 72 3.54 -7.22 -5.82
C MET A 72 2.38 -6.31 -6.22
N VAL A 73 1.54 -6.75 -7.17
CA VAL A 73 0.34 -6.02 -7.55
C VAL A 73 -0.56 -5.79 -6.34
N SER A 74 -0.83 -6.84 -5.57
CA SER A 74 -1.70 -6.76 -4.38
C SER A 74 -1.14 -5.81 -3.33
N TYR A 75 0.16 -5.86 -3.09
CA TYR A 75 0.82 -4.98 -2.13
C TYR A 75 0.69 -3.50 -2.54
N PHE A 76 1.03 -3.19 -3.78
CA PHE A 76 0.96 -1.81 -4.27
C PHE A 76 -0.46 -1.31 -4.47
N LEU A 77 -1.43 -2.20 -4.73
CA LEU A 77 -2.85 -1.81 -4.71
C LEU A 77 -3.29 -1.31 -3.34
N ARG A 78 -2.81 -1.93 -2.26
CA ARG A 78 -3.08 -1.45 -0.90
C ARG A 78 -2.48 -0.08 -0.66
N ILE A 79 -1.26 0.14 -1.13
CA ILE A 79 -0.61 1.45 -1.03
C ILE A 79 -1.38 2.48 -1.86
N GLN A 80 -1.82 2.13 -3.07
CA GLN A 80 -2.63 3.02 -3.89
C GLN A 80 -3.93 3.40 -3.19
N GLN A 81 -4.57 2.48 -2.48
CA GLN A 81 -5.77 2.77 -1.69
C GLN A 81 -5.49 3.81 -0.59
N LEU A 82 -4.37 3.66 0.12
CA LEU A 82 -3.94 4.66 1.11
C LEU A 82 -3.68 6.01 0.46
N TRP A 83 -3.00 6.02 -0.67
CA TRP A 83 -2.69 7.24 -1.43
C TRP A 83 -3.94 7.90 -2.00
N ASP A 84 -4.90 7.11 -2.51
CA ASP A 84 -6.19 7.63 -2.99
C ASP A 84 -6.99 8.29 -1.86
N TYR A 85 -6.93 7.70 -0.67
CA TYR A 85 -7.61 8.23 0.50
C TYR A 85 -6.97 9.54 0.97
N ASP A 86 -5.64 9.60 0.97
CA ASP A 86 -4.88 10.79 1.36
C ASP A 86 -3.56 10.83 0.58
N ASN A 87 -3.45 11.73 -0.40
CA ASN A 87 -2.27 11.88 -1.26
C ASN A 87 -1.00 12.23 -0.48
N LYS A 88 -1.14 12.71 0.75
CA LYS A 88 -0.01 13.03 1.65
C LYS A 88 0.19 11.99 2.73
N SER A 89 -0.39 10.82 2.57
CA SER A 89 -0.30 9.74 3.56
C SER A 89 1.14 9.37 3.86
N ALA A 90 1.55 9.52 5.11
CA ALA A 90 2.85 9.08 5.59
C ALA A 90 2.97 7.55 5.56
N ASP A 91 1.86 6.85 5.76
CA ASP A 91 1.81 5.39 5.70
C ASP A 91 2.06 4.88 4.28
N ALA A 92 1.40 5.47 3.28
CA ALA A 92 1.63 5.13 1.88
C ALA A 92 3.11 5.34 1.50
N LEU A 93 3.69 6.47 1.88
CA LEU A 93 5.09 6.79 1.64
C LEU A 93 6.02 5.77 2.30
N THR A 94 5.79 5.45 3.55
CA THR A 94 6.60 4.51 4.32
C THR A 94 6.57 3.11 3.69
N TYR A 95 5.39 2.58 3.40
CA TYR A 95 5.26 1.23 2.85
C TYR A 95 5.77 1.13 1.42
N ALA A 96 5.59 2.19 0.61
CA ALA A 96 6.15 2.24 -0.73
C ALA A 96 7.68 2.22 -0.69
N ASN A 97 8.28 3.07 0.14
CA ASN A 97 9.74 3.15 0.27
C ASN A 97 10.36 1.86 0.80
N ILE A 98 9.73 1.23 1.79
CA ILE A 98 10.20 -0.06 2.32
C ILE A 98 10.26 -1.10 1.19
N MET A 99 9.19 -1.25 0.43
CA MET A 99 9.14 -2.26 -0.62
C MET A 99 10.10 -1.94 -1.76
N LEU A 100 10.14 -0.69 -2.22
CA LEU A 100 11.04 -0.28 -3.30
C LEU A 100 12.53 -0.45 -2.94
N GLY A 101 12.86 -0.32 -1.66
CA GLY A 101 14.24 -0.49 -1.17
C GLY A 101 14.63 -1.93 -0.85
N THR A 102 13.72 -2.90 -1.00
CA THR A 102 13.96 -4.29 -0.58
C THR A 102 14.96 -5.02 -1.48
N GLY A 103 14.94 -4.74 -2.78
CA GLY A 103 15.86 -5.38 -3.70
C GLY A 103 15.56 -5.02 -5.16
N PRO A 104 16.48 -5.36 -6.08
CA PRO A 104 16.37 -4.98 -7.49
C PRO A 104 15.18 -5.61 -8.21
N GLY A 105 14.70 -6.76 -7.73
CA GLY A 105 13.57 -7.45 -8.34
C GLY A 105 12.27 -6.66 -8.25
N VAL A 106 12.10 -5.86 -7.20
CA VAL A 106 10.91 -5.00 -7.04
C VAL A 106 10.93 -3.87 -8.08
N LEU A 107 12.07 -3.22 -8.26
CA LEU A 107 12.22 -2.14 -9.26
C LEU A 107 12.04 -2.68 -10.68
N ASN A 108 12.61 -3.85 -10.97
CA ASN A 108 12.44 -4.50 -12.27
C ASN A 108 10.98 -4.84 -12.53
N TRP A 109 10.31 -5.45 -11.54
CA TRP A 109 8.88 -5.75 -11.63
C TRP A 109 8.07 -4.48 -11.90
N TYR A 110 8.34 -3.42 -11.17
CA TYR A 110 7.61 -2.16 -11.32
C TYR A 110 7.80 -1.57 -12.72
N ARG A 111 9.02 -1.50 -13.20
CA ARG A 111 9.33 -0.94 -14.53
C ARG A 111 8.72 -1.77 -15.66
N ASP A 112 8.75 -3.09 -15.53
CA ASP A 112 8.31 -4.00 -16.59
C ASP A 112 6.81 -4.28 -16.57
N MET A 113 6.16 -4.20 -15.42
CA MET A 113 4.77 -4.58 -15.25
C MET A 113 3.98 -3.57 -14.41
N GLY A 114 4.41 -3.28 -13.20
CA GLY A 114 3.61 -2.56 -12.21
C GLY A 114 3.10 -1.21 -12.70
N ARG A 115 3.95 -0.44 -13.33
CA ARG A 115 3.61 0.89 -13.82
C ARG A 115 2.48 0.90 -14.86
N PHE A 116 2.17 -0.23 -15.47
CA PHE A 116 1.09 -0.36 -16.46
C PHE A 116 -0.22 -0.82 -15.83
N VAL A 117 -0.22 -1.16 -14.54
CA VAL A 117 -1.39 -1.67 -13.82
C VAL A 117 -2.10 -0.57 -13.03
N PHE A 118 -1.35 0.40 -12.52
CA PHE A 118 -1.87 1.38 -11.57
C PHE A 118 -2.36 2.66 -12.25
N LYS A 119 -3.09 3.48 -11.49
CA LYS A 119 -3.60 4.77 -11.96
C LYS A 119 -2.44 5.70 -12.32
N PRO A 120 -2.58 6.52 -13.38
CA PRO A 120 -1.49 7.41 -13.81
C PRO A 120 -0.93 8.32 -12.72
N GLY A 121 -1.78 8.89 -11.88
CA GLY A 121 -1.34 9.74 -10.77
C GLY A 121 -0.52 8.97 -9.73
N PHE A 122 -0.89 7.74 -9.43
CA PHE A 122 -0.12 6.90 -8.53
C PHE A 122 1.22 6.45 -9.15
N VAL A 123 1.23 6.15 -10.45
CA VAL A 123 2.46 5.83 -11.18
C VAL A 123 3.44 7.00 -11.13
N GLU A 124 2.97 8.22 -11.35
CA GLU A 124 3.78 9.42 -11.23
C GLU A 124 4.37 9.57 -9.81
N TYR A 125 3.57 9.33 -8.80
CA TYR A 125 3.99 9.35 -7.41
C TYR A 125 5.10 8.33 -7.13
N VAL A 126 4.94 7.09 -7.58
CA VAL A 126 5.95 6.04 -7.39
C VAL A 126 7.21 6.32 -8.21
N ASP A 127 7.06 6.79 -9.44
CA ASP A 127 8.20 7.17 -10.29
C ASP A 127 9.07 8.24 -9.61
N GLU A 128 8.46 9.23 -8.97
CA GLU A 128 9.16 10.26 -8.21
C GLU A 128 9.92 9.67 -7.02
N LEU A 129 9.35 8.71 -6.31
CA LEU A 129 10.02 8.03 -5.20
C LEU A 129 11.27 7.28 -5.67
N ILE A 130 11.20 6.65 -6.82
CA ILE A 130 12.33 5.91 -7.40
C ILE A 130 13.45 6.87 -7.82
N GLU A 131 13.11 8.03 -8.40
CA GLU A 131 14.07 9.02 -8.85
C GLU A 131 14.82 9.71 -7.69
N GLU A 132 14.20 9.80 -6.51
CA GLU A 132 14.83 10.40 -5.32
C GLU A 132 15.90 9.50 -4.68
N GLU A 133 15.97 8.22 -5.05
CA GLU A 133 17.04 7.32 -4.63
C GLU A 133 18.21 7.38 -5.59
#